data_3aa6374dfc8265b325955c1eef4dddf1
#
_entry.id   3aa6374dfc8265b325955c1eef4dddf1
#
_cell.length_a   1.000
_cell.length_b   1.000
_cell.length_c   1.000
_cell.angle_alpha   90.00
_cell.angle_beta   90.00
_cell.angle_gamma   90.00
#
_symmetry.space_group_name_H-M   'P 1'
#
loop_
_entity.id
_entity.type
_entity.pdbx_description
1 polymer ?
#
loop_
_entity_poly.entity_id
_entity_poly.type
_entity_poly.pdbx_seq_one_letter_code
_entity_poly.pdbx_strand_id
1 'polypeptide(L)'
;SAMLSYARDFMIDKGFTYCVPPFMIRSDVVTGVMSFAEMDAMMYKIEGEDLFLIGTSEHSMIGRFKGQIIKEAELPLTLTSYSPCFRKEVGSHGLEERGLYRVHQFEKQEMVVLCKPEEAMDWYNKMWSYTVEFFRSLDIPVRTLECCSGDLADLKVKSCDVEAWSPRQQKYFEVGSCSTLGDAQARRLSIRAKGDKGTYLVATLNNTVLATPRGLIAFLENNYRPDGSILI
;
A
#
# COMPACT_ATOMS: atom_id res chain seq x y z
N SER A 1 9.37 15.19 -4.44
CA SER A 1 8.63 14.93 -5.69
C SER A 1 9.38 13.98 -6.63
N ALA A 2 10.72 14.11 -6.85
CA ALA A 2 11.48 13.26 -7.77
C ALA A 2 11.34 11.77 -7.50
N MET A 3 11.49 11.32 -6.25
CA MET A 3 11.32 9.90 -5.88
C MET A 3 9.92 9.38 -6.18
N LEU A 4 8.86 10.19 -5.95
CA LEU A 4 7.49 9.81 -6.29
C LEU A 4 7.27 9.70 -7.79
N SER A 5 7.84 10.62 -8.56
CA SER A 5 7.80 10.54 -10.03
C SER A 5 8.50 9.29 -10.54
N TYR A 6 9.68 8.98 -9.99
CA TYR A 6 10.40 7.75 -10.32
C TYR A 6 9.61 6.49 -9.94
N ALA A 7 9.00 6.45 -8.73
CA ALA A 7 8.18 5.34 -8.31
C ALA A 7 6.94 5.13 -9.20
N ARG A 8 6.31 6.21 -9.64
CA ARG A 8 5.19 6.17 -10.60
C ARG A 8 5.63 5.57 -11.93
N ASP A 9 6.71 6.12 -12.50
CA ASP A 9 7.20 5.70 -13.82
C ASP A 9 7.68 4.24 -13.78
N PHE A 10 8.37 3.85 -12.71
CA PHE A 10 8.75 2.45 -12.45
C PHE A 10 7.54 1.51 -12.48
N MET A 11 6.42 1.89 -11.87
CA MET A 11 5.22 1.04 -11.88
C MET A 11 4.50 1.03 -13.23
N ILE A 12 4.51 2.14 -13.97
CA ILE A 12 3.99 2.18 -15.34
C ILE A 12 4.79 1.23 -16.23
N ASP A 13 6.11 1.21 -16.09
CA ASP A 13 7.01 0.30 -16.84
C ASP A 13 6.76 -1.18 -16.48
N LYS A 14 6.28 -1.47 -15.26
CA LYS A 14 5.81 -2.81 -14.86
C LYS A 14 4.42 -3.17 -15.40
N GLY A 15 3.78 -2.30 -16.18
CA GLY A 15 2.47 -2.52 -16.81
C GLY A 15 1.28 -2.14 -15.92
N PHE A 16 1.49 -1.39 -14.83
CA PHE A 16 0.40 -0.90 -13.99
C PHE A 16 -0.25 0.34 -14.59
N THR A 17 -1.57 0.40 -14.52
CA THR A 17 -2.34 1.58 -14.93
C THR A 17 -2.29 2.63 -13.83
N TYR A 18 -1.72 3.81 -14.13
CA TYR A 18 -1.68 4.91 -13.19
C TYR A 18 -3.05 5.58 -13.03
N CYS A 19 -3.46 5.85 -11.80
CA CYS A 19 -4.68 6.57 -11.48
C CYS A 19 -4.50 7.50 -10.27
N VAL A 20 -5.31 8.55 -10.23
CA VAL A 20 -5.41 9.46 -9.09
C VAL A 20 -6.81 9.31 -8.51
N PRO A 21 -6.94 8.63 -7.35
CA PRO A 21 -8.25 8.37 -6.75
C PRO A 21 -8.73 9.55 -5.90
N PRO A 22 -10.01 9.61 -5.52
CA PRO A 22 -10.49 10.52 -4.50
C PRO A 22 -9.75 10.33 -3.16
N PHE A 23 -9.49 11.42 -2.44
CA PHE A 23 -8.81 11.40 -1.14
C PHE A 23 -9.76 11.35 0.05
N MET A 24 -11.06 11.38 -0.23
CA MET A 24 -12.15 11.20 0.73
C MET A 24 -13.07 10.08 0.24
N ILE A 25 -13.52 9.24 1.17
CA ILE A 25 -14.41 8.11 0.90
C ILE A 25 -15.53 8.05 1.93
N ARG A 26 -16.64 7.40 1.58
CA ARG A 26 -17.79 7.21 2.46
C ARG A 26 -17.59 6.03 3.40
N SER A 27 -18.35 6.01 4.50
CA SER A 27 -18.31 4.95 5.52
C SER A 27 -18.52 3.55 4.95
N ASP A 28 -19.38 3.40 3.95
CA ASP A 28 -19.69 2.12 3.32
C ASP A 28 -18.51 1.55 2.48
N VAL A 29 -17.60 2.42 2.02
CA VAL A 29 -16.34 1.99 1.42
C VAL A 29 -15.33 1.66 2.53
N VAL A 30 -15.22 2.51 3.56
CA VAL A 30 -14.30 2.29 4.68
C VAL A 30 -14.52 0.92 5.31
N THR A 31 -15.77 0.60 5.68
CA THR A 31 -16.13 -0.67 6.30
C THR A 31 -15.97 -1.89 5.37
N GLY A 32 -15.85 -1.65 4.08
CA GLY A 32 -15.54 -2.69 3.10
C GLY A 32 -14.05 -3.01 2.99
N VAL A 33 -13.17 -2.04 3.26
CA VAL A 33 -11.71 -2.18 3.05
C VAL A 33 -10.92 -2.43 4.33
N MET A 34 -11.50 -2.16 5.51
CA MET A 34 -10.85 -2.39 6.81
C MET A 34 -11.88 -2.80 7.89
N SER A 35 -11.39 -3.22 9.05
CA SER A 35 -12.25 -3.49 10.21
C SER A 35 -12.71 -2.21 10.90
N PHE A 36 -13.75 -2.29 11.74
CA PHE A 36 -14.22 -1.15 12.51
C PHE A 36 -13.17 -0.65 13.52
N ALA A 37 -12.42 -1.56 14.13
CA ALA A 37 -11.37 -1.20 15.08
C ALA A 37 -10.24 -0.43 14.38
N GLU A 38 -9.81 -0.87 13.20
CA GLU A 38 -8.81 -0.17 12.39
C GLU A 38 -9.32 1.19 11.93
N MET A 39 -10.59 1.29 11.51
CA MET A 39 -11.21 2.54 11.08
C MET A 39 -11.15 3.58 12.21
N ASP A 40 -11.57 3.24 13.40
CA ASP A 40 -11.62 4.15 14.55
C ASP A 40 -10.21 4.61 14.98
N ALA A 41 -9.25 3.70 14.97
CA ALA A 41 -7.86 3.98 15.32
C ALA A 41 -7.11 4.81 14.26
N MET A 42 -7.43 4.65 12.98
CA MET A 42 -6.63 5.21 11.88
C MET A 42 -7.25 6.43 11.21
N MET A 43 -8.58 6.42 10.96
CA MET A 43 -9.21 7.32 10.00
C MET A 43 -9.63 8.67 10.61
N TYR A 44 -9.33 9.76 9.92
CA TYR A 44 -9.94 11.05 10.18
C TYR A 44 -11.32 11.12 9.53
N LYS A 45 -12.33 11.46 10.30
CA LYS A 45 -13.69 11.71 9.82
C LYS A 45 -13.95 13.21 9.68
N ILE A 46 -14.65 13.61 8.63
CA ILE A 46 -15.14 14.98 8.46
C ILE A 46 -16.39 15.16 9.32
N GLU A 47 -16.36 16.17 10.19
CA GLU A 47 -17.49 16.47 11.07
C GLU A 47 -18.72 16.91 10.26
N GLY A 48 -19.87 16.35 10.59
CA GLY A 48 -21.15 16.65 9.91
C GLY A 48 -21.35 15.95 8.57
N GLU A 49 -20.35 15.19 8.08
CA GLU A 49 -20.40 14.51 6.79
C GLU A 49 -20.17 13.01 6.92
N ASP A 50 -20.72 12.23 5.97
CA ASP A 50 -20.34 10.81 5.80
C ASP A 50 -19.10 10.69 4.91
N LEU A 51 -18.00 11.35 5.34
CA LEU A 51 -16.74 11.36 4.62
C LEU A 51 -15.57 11.13 5.57
N PHE A 52 -14.59 10.35 5.08
CA PHE A 52 -13.35 10.02 5.77
C PHE A 52 -12.17 10.32 4.86
N LEU A 53 -11.10 10.90 5.41
CA LEU A 53 -9.84 11.04 4.70
C LEU A 53 -9.15 9.68 4.57
N ILE A 54 -8.63 9.36 3.38
CA ILE A 54 -8.00 8.06 3.14
C ILE A 54 -6.69 7.91 3.90
N GLY A 55 -6.47 6.74 4.50
CA GLY A 55 -5.19 6.35 5.08
C GLY A 55 -4.20 5.74 4.06
N THR A 56 -4.71 5.41 2.88
CA THR A 56 -3.99 4.88 1.72
C THR A 56 -4.89 4.96 0.49
N SER A 57 -4.32 5.10 -0.69
CA SER A 57 -5.09 5.09 -1.95
C SER A 57 -5.76 3.75 -2.26
N GLU A 58 -5.28 2.65 -1.66
CA GLU A 58 -5.94 1.34 -1.72
C GLU A 58 -7.44 1.45 -1.44
N HIS A 59 -7.82 2.21 -0.40
CA HIS A 59 -9.21 2.36 0.01
C HIS A 59 -10.10 2.85 -1.12
N SER A 60 -9.69 3.92 -1.78
CA SER A 60 -10.43 4.51 -2.90
C SER A 60 -10.37 3.64 -4.15
N MET A 61 -9.21 3.04 -4.43
CA MET A 61 -9.02 2.21 -5.61
C MET A 61 -9.86 0.94 -5.56
N ILE A 62 -9.92 0.27 -4.42
CA ILE A 62 -10.79 -0.90 -4.22
C ILE A 62 -12.26 -0.45 -4.19
N GLY A 63 -12.56 0.65 -3.49
CA GLY A 63 -13.91 1.22 -3.41
C GLY A 63 -14.53 1.58 -4.76
N ARG A 64 -13.71 1.91 -5.77
CA ARG A 64 -14.15 2.14 -7.14
C ARG A 64 -14.93 0.97 -7.73
N PHE A 65 -14.60 -0.25 -7.33
CA PHE A 65 -15.22 -1.48 -7.85
C PHE A 65 -16.42 -1.97 -7.04
N LYS A 66 -16.83 -1.24 -6.01
CA LYS A 66 -17.98 -1.60 -5.18
C LYS A 66 -19.22 -1.91 -6.02
N GLY A 67 -19.81 -3.09 -5.81
CA GLY A 67 -21.02 -3.55 -6.50
C GLY A 67 -20.80 -3.94 -7.98
N GLN A 68 -19.58 -3.92 -8.48
CA GLN A 68 -19.30 -4.22 -9.88
C GLN A 68 -19.12 -5.72 -10.13
N ILE A 69 -19.50 -6.12 -11.36
CA ILE A 69 -19.20 -7.43 -11.92
C ILE A 69 -18.22 -7.22 -13.08
N ILE A 70 -16.96 -7.53 -12.83
CA ILE A 70 -15.85 -7.39 -13.78
C ILE A 70 -15.90 -8.58 -14.76
N LYS A 71 -15.62 -8.37 -16.05
CA LYS A 71 -15.42 -9.49 -16.98
C LYS A 71 -14.11 -10.20 -16.62
N GLU A 72 -14.15 -11.53 -16.55
CA GLU A 72 -12.94 -12.32 -16.23
C GLU A 72 -11.77 -12.02 -17.19
N ALA A 73 -12.05 -11.75 -18.44
CA ALA A 73 -11.04 -11.39 -19.45
C ALA A 73 -10.33 -10.04 -19.18
N GLU A 74 -10.85 -9.20 -18.27
CA GLU A 74 -10.23 -7.95 -17.85
C GLU A 74 -9.27 -8.15 -16.67
N LEU A 75 -9.29 -9.34 -16.03
CA LEU A 75 -8.37 -9.66 -14.92
C LEU A 75 -7.02 -10.17 -15.46
N PRO A 76 -5.91 -9.90 -14.77
CA PRO A 76 -5.81 -9.08 -13.57
C PRO A 76 -5.91 -7.58 -13.85
N LEU A 77 -6.57 -6.82 -12.96
CA LEU A 77 -6.51 -5.36 -12.97
C LEU A 77 -5.33 -4.91 -12.10
N THR A 78 -4.34 -4.32 -12.73
CA THR A 78 -3.11 -3.84 -12.08
C THR A 78 -3.11 -2.32 -12.06
N LEU A 79 -3.28 -1.74 -10.86
CA LEU A 79 -3.43 -0.31 -10.67
C LEU A 79 -2.30 0.22 -9.79
N THR A 80 -1.79 1.38 -10.13
CA THR A 80 -0.88 2.13 -9.28
C THR A 80 -1.39 3.55 -9.08
N SER A 81 -1.18 4.12 -7.90
CA SER A 81 -1.68 5.46 -7.60
C SER A 81 -0.78 6.22 -6.66
N TYR A 82 -0.73 7.51 -6.90
CA TYR A 82 -0.22 8.49 -5.97
C TYR A 82 -1.37 9.09 -5.16
N SER A 83 -1.18 9.23 -3.84
CA SER A 83 -2.10 9.98 -3.00
C SER A 83 -1.42 10.54 -1.75
N PRO A 84 -1.93 11.64 -1.16
CA PRO A 84 -1.75 11.89 0.26
C PRO A 84 -2.43 10.78 1.07
N CYS A 85 -1.89 10.50 2.23
CA CYS A 85 -2.40 9.55 3.20
C CYS A 85 -2.54 10.26 4.55
N PHE A 86 -3.66 10.05 5.24
CA PHE A 86 -3.97 10.71 6.50
C PHE A 86 -4.21 9.64 7.57
N ARG A 87 -3.42 9.66 8.65
CA ARG A 87 -3.54 8.67 9.72
C ARG A 87 -3.48 9.35 11.08
N LYS A 88 -4.34 8.91 12.01
CA LYS A 88 -4.34 9.41 13.40
C LYS A 88 -3.10 9.00 14.17
N GLU A 89 -2.43 7.91 13.75
CA GLU A 89 -1.24 7.35 14.42
C GLU A 89 -1.44 7.10 15.92
N VAL A 90 -2.66 6.69 16.33
CA VAL A 90 -3.00 6.43 17.72
C VAL A 90 -2.22 5.22 18.24
N GLY A 91 -1.62 5.35 19.43
CA GLY A 91 -0.90 4.26 20.09
C GLY A 91 0.56 4.12 19.72
N SER A 92 1.06 4.95 18.81
CA SER A 92 2.49 5.00 18.54
C SER A 92 3.18 5.86 19.59
N HIS A 93 4.09 5.25 20.37
CA HIS A 93 4.89 5.94 21.40
C HIS A 93 6.34 5.48 21.33
N GLY A 94 7.28 6.42 21.21
CA GLY A 94 8.70 6.12 21.29
C GLY A 94 9.64 7.03 20.47
N LEU A 95 10.92 6.65 20.41
CA LEU A 95 11.96 7.38 19.66
C LEU A 95 11.67 7.44 18.15
N GLU A 96 10.94 6.48 17.63
CA GLU A 96 10.56 6.38 16.20
C GLU A 96 9.51 7.42 15.78
N GLU A 97 8.87 8.09 16.72
CA GLU A 97 7.91 9.17 16.46
C GLU A 97 8.58 10.52 16.22
N ARG A 98 9.85 10.64 16.53
CA ARG A 98 10.58 11.90 16.34
C ARG A 98 10.97 12.08 14.87
N GLY A 99 10.78 13.30 14.38
CA GLY A 99 11.13 13.68 13.02
C GLY A 99 10.09 13.25 12.00
N LEU A 100 10.52 12.69 10.87
CA LEU A 100 9.66 12.39 9.71
C LEU A 100 9.19 10.93 9.63
N TYR A 101 9.64 10.05 10.51
CA TYR A 101 9.38 8.61 10.37
C TYR A 101 7.89 8.27 10.47
N ARG A 102 7.17 8.94 11.38
CA ARG A 102 5.74 8.74 11.61
C ARG A 102 5.03 10.09 11.71
N VAL A 103 4.19 10.38 10.72
CA VAL A 103 3.51 11.67 10.57
C VAL A 103 2.04 11.46 10.21
N HIS A 104 1.19 12.44 10.57
CA HIS A 104 -0.26 12.37 10.34
C HIS A 104 -0.65 12.50 8.87
N GLN A 105 0.17 13.17 8.07
CA GLN A 105 -0.01 13.31 6.64
C GLN A 105 1.30 13.00 5.91
N PHE A 106 1.24 12.13 4.91
CA PHE A 106 2.37 11.80 4.04
C PHE A 106 1.87 11.45 2.64
N GLU A 107 2.77 11.32 1.71
CA GLU A 107 2.47 10.95 0.33
C GLU A 107 2.96 9.54 0.05
N LYS A 108 2.20 8.79 -0.75
CA LYS A 108 2.50 7.40 -1.05
C LYS A 108 2.18 7.06 -2.50
N GLN A 109 3.09 6.32 -3.13
CA GLN A 109 2.83 5.56 -4.35
C GLN A 109 2.48 4.14 -3.96
N GLU A 110 1.31 3.68 -4.36
CA GLU A 110 0.72 2.38 -4.02
C GLU A 110 0.50 1.53 -5.25
N MET A 111 0.51 0.23 -5.12
CA MET A 111 0.01 -0.72 -6.11
C MET A 111 -1.14 -1.54 -5.55
N VAL A 112 -2.16 -1.75 -6.38
CA VAL A 112 -3.34 -2.56 -6.07
C VAL A 112 -3.59 -3.51 -7.23
N VAL A 113 -3.89 -4.75 -6.89
CA VAL A 113 -4.24 -5.80 -7.86
C VAL A 113 -5.58 -6.42 -7.49
N LEU A 114 -6.45 -6.54 -8.51
CA LEU A 114 -7.63 -7.41 -8.44
C LEU A 114 -7.38 -8.56 -9.42
N CYS A 115 -7.44 -9.80 -8.95
CA CYS A 115 -7.14 -10.97 -9.77
C CYS A 115 -8.06 -12.14 -9.43
N LYS A 116 -7.92 -13.24 -10.19
CA LYS A 116 -8.54 -14.50 -9.84
C LYS A 116 -7.99 -15.03 -8.52
N PRO A 117 -8.78 -15.69 -7.66
CA PRO A 117 -8.31 -16.22 -6.38
C PRO A 117 -7.08 -17.12 -6.49
N GLU A 118 -7.01 -17.96 -7.51
CA GLU A 118 -5.90 -18.87 -7.76
C GLU A 118 -4.60 -18.16 -8.15
N GLU A 119 -4.66 -16.93 -8.66
CA GLU A 119 -3.50 -16.12 -9.05
C GLU A 119 -2.98 -15.23 -7.90
N ALA A 120 -3.69 -15.19 -6.77
CA ALA A 120 -3.40 -14.25 -5.68
C ALA A 120 -1.96 -14.40 -5.13
N MET A 121 -1.48 -15.63 -4.96
CA MET A 121 -0.14 -15.87 -4.42
C MET A 121 0.97 -15.50 -5.42
N ASP A 122 0.75 -15.68 -6.71
CA ASP A 122 1.70 -15.27 -7.74
C ASP A 122 1.81 -13.74 -7.80
N TRP A 123 0.66 -13.04 -7.70
CA TRP A 123 0.64 -11.59 -7.62
C TRP A 123 1.26 -11.08 -6.33
N TYR A 124 0.99 -11.70 -5.19
CA TYR A 124 1.64 -11.38 -3.92
C TYR A 124 3.17 -11.40 -4.05
N ASN A 125 3.71 -12.49 -4.61
CA ASN A 125 5.15 -12.66 -4.81
C ASN A 125 5.74 -11.62 -5.78
N LYS A 126 5.03 -11.29 -6.86
CA LYS A 126 5.46 -10.23 -7.80
C LYS A 126 5.46 -8.86 -7.13
N MET A 127 4.40 -8.53 -6.40
CA MET A 127 4.22 -7.19 -5.84
C MET A 127 5.31 -6.83 -4.81
N TRP A 128 5.61 -7.70 -3.84
CA TRP A 128 6.69 -7.40 -2.90
C TRP A 128 8.06 -7.38 -3.59
N SER A 129 8.28 -8.21 -4.60
CA SER A 129 9.53 -8.20 -5.36
C SER A 129 9.73 -6.88 -6.12
N TYR A 130 8.68 -6.23 -6.60
CA TYR A 130 8.77 -4.91 -7.24
C TYR A 130 9.21 -3.82 -6.25
N THR A 131 8.75 -3.84 -5.00
CA THR A 131 9.27 -2.92 -3.97
C THR A 131 10.74 -3.17 -3.67
N VAL A 132 11.16 -4.43 -3.57
CA VAL A 132 12.58 -4.79 -3.42
C VAL A 132 13.41 -4.28 -4.61
N GLU A 133 12.94 -4.49 -5.83
CA GLU A 133 13.61 -4.02 -7.05
C GLU A 133 13.70 -2.49 -7.09
N PHE A 134 12.61 -1.80 -6.72
CA PHE A 134 12.58 -0.35 -6.64
C PHE A 134 13.65 0.20 -5.69
N PHE A 135 13.74 -0.29 -4.46
CA PHE A 135 14.74 0.19 -3.51
C PHE A 135 16.17 -0.20 -3.92
N ARG A 136 16.37 -1.38 -4.50
CA ARG A 136 17.68 -1.79 -5.05
C ARG A 136 18.13 -0.92 -6.22
N SER A 137 17.21 -0.42 -7.04
CA SER A 137 17.54 0.52 -8.12
C SER A 137 18.04 1.88 -7.62
N LEU A 138 17.83 2.17 -6.33
CA LEU A 138 18.35 3.35 -5.61
C LEU A 138 19.59 3.01 -4.75
N ASP A 139 20.21 1.84 -4.96
CA ASP A 139 21.35 1.32 -4.18
C ASP A 139 21.09 1.23 -2.66
N ILE A 140 19.82 1.00 -2.28
CA ILE A 140 19.42 0.86 -0.88
C ILE A 140 19.31 -0.63 -0.52
N PRO A 141 20.10 -1.13 0.47
CA PRO A 141 19.97 -2.50 0.94
C PRO A 141 18.62 -2.73 1.60
N VAL A 142 17.93 -3.78 1.17
CA VAL A 142 16.61 -4.16 1.72
C VAL A 142 16.57 -5.63 2.07
N ARG A 143 15.71 -5.97 3.02
CA ARG A 143 15.28 -7.33 3.35
C ARG A 143 13.78 -7.42 3.38
N THR A 144 13.24 -8.63 3.36
CA THR A 144 11.82 -8.90 3.52
C THR A 144 11.56 -9.58 4.85
N LEU A 145 10.45 -9.23 5.50
CA LEU A 145 10.00 -9.80 6.75
C LEU A 145 8.56 -10.30 6.58
N GLU A 146 8.36 -11.60 6.60
CA GLU A 146 7.01 -12.17 6.58
C GLU A 146 6.35 -12.00 7.95
N CYS A 147 5.15 -11.40 7.97
CA CYS A 147 4.43 -11.12 9.21
C CYS A 147 3.89 -12.42 9.83
N CYS A 148 4.04 -12.54 11.14
CA CYS A 148 3.43 -13.61 11.91
C CYS A 148 1.91 -13.49 11.93
N SER A 149 1.20 -14.60 12.08
CA SER A 149 -0.27 -14.61 12.14
C SER A 149 -0.86 -13.74 13.25
N GLY A 150 -0.13 -13.56 14.36
CA GLY A 150 -0.55 -12.70 15.47
C GLY A 150 -0.39 -11.20 15.22
N ASP A 151 0.29 -10.82 14.13
CA ASP A 151 0.54 -9.42 13.73
C ASP A 151 -0.19 -9.04 12.43
N LEU A 152 -1.02 -9.94 11.91
CA LEU A 152 -1.83 -9.67 10.74
C LEU A 152 -3.04 -8.82 11.12
N ALA A 153 -3.31 -7.76 10.34
CA ALA A 153 -4.55 -7.02 10.40
C ALA A 153 -5.76 -7.91 10.02
N ASP A 154 -6.95 -7.58 10.52
CA ASP A 154 -8.14 -8.44 10.50
C ASP A 154 -8.54 -9.01 9.14
N LEU A 155 -8.30 -8.27 8.05
CA LEU A 155 -8.66 -8.71 6.69
C LEU A 155 -7.52 -9.36 5.91
N LYS A 156 -6.31 -9.36 6.44
CA LYS A 156 -5.14 -9.89 5.73
C LYS A 156 -5.05 -11.41 5.86
N VAL A 157 -4.81 -12.06 4.74
CA VAL A 157 -4.50 -13.50 4.67
C VAL A 157 -3.00 -13.73 4.85
N LYS A 158 -2.19 -12.89 4.22
CA LYS A 158 -0.73 -12.93 4.29
C LYS A 158 -0.17 -11.54 4.08
N SER A 159 0.92 -11.21 4.79
CA SER A 159 1.61 -9.94 4.67
C SER A 159 3.13 -10.13 4.75
N CYS A 160 3.86 -9.30 4.00
CA CYS A 160 5.31 -9.25 4.01
C CYS A 160 5.74 -7.78 3.99
N ASP A 161 6.54 -7.39 4.96
CA ASP A 161 7.14 -6.07 4.98
C ASP A 161 8.46 -6.06 4.20
N VAL A 162 8.71 -4.94 3.53
CA VAL A 162 10.02 -4.62 2.97
C VAL A 162 10.67 -3.61 3.88
N GLU A 163 11.86 -3.95 4.36
CA GLU A 163 12.62 -3.13 5.28
C GLU A 163 13.93 -2.65 4.62
N ALA A 164 14.25 -1.36 4.76
CA ALA A 164 15.50 -0.77 4.31
C ALA A 164 16.52 -0.66 5.44
N TRP A 165 17.79 -0.78 5.09
CA TRP A 165 18.89 -0.60 6.02
C TRP A 165 19.08 0.89 6.39
N SER A 166 19.20 1.18 7.67
CA SER A 166 19.59 2.49 8.20
C SER A 166 21.06 2.44 8.66
N PRO A 167 22.01 3.04 7.92
CA PRO A 167 23.39 3.15 8.37
C PRO A 167 23.55 3.93 9.69
N ARG A 168 22.68 4.92 9.91
CA ARG A 168 22.67 5.73 11.13
C ARG A 168 22.25 4.94 12.36
N GLN A 169 21.19 4.12 12.21
CA GLN A 169 20.62 3.34 13.32
C GLN A 169 21.23 1.94 13.45
N GLN A 170 22.00 1.47 12.45
CA GLN A 170 22.54 0.12 12.36
C GLN A 170 21.45 -0.97 12.47
N LYS A 171 20.28 -0.68 11.89
CA LYS A 171 19.13 -1.60 11.87
C LYS A 171 18.30 -1.43 10.60
N TYR A 172 17.48 -2.42 10.31
CA TYR A 172 16.45 -2.31 9.28
C TYR A 172 15.18 -1.67 9.83
N PHE A 173 14.45 -0.94 8.99
CA PHE A 173 13.15 -0.35 9.31
C PHE A 173 12.21 -0.50 8.12
N GLU A 174 10.92 -0.64 8.38
CA GLU A 174 9.88 -0.84 7.39
C GLU A 174 9.76 0.37 6.45
N VAL A 175 9.79 0.11 5.13
CA VAL A 175 9.56 1.09 4.06
C VAL A 175 8.37 0.76 3.18
N GLY A 176 7.84 -0.45 3.27
CA GLY A 176 6.66 -0.88 2.55
C GLY A 176 6.10 -2.18 3.10
N SER A 177 4.83 -2.43 2.85
CA SER A 177 4.13 -3.64 3.27
C SER A 177 3.24 -4.13 2.15
N CYS A 178 3.44 -5.39 1.75
CA CYS A 178 2.66 -6.12 0.75
C CYS A 178 1.67 -7.04 1.43
N SER A 179 0.42 -7.03 1.00
CA SER A 179 -0.61 -7.88 1.59
C SER A 179 -1.54 -8.47 0.54
N THR A 180 -1.95 -9.72 0.76
CA THR A 180 -3.12 -10.31 0.12
C THR A 180 -4.25 -10.41 1.14
N LEU A 181 -5.43 -9.95 0.74
CA LEU A 181 -6.64 -9.97 1.55
C LEU A 181 -7.62 -11.09 1.10
N GLY A 182 -7.19 -11.93 0.14
CA GLY A 182 -8.07 -12.92 -0.44
C GLY A 182 -9.34 -12.27 -0.96
N ASP A 183 -10.51 -12.81 -0.62
CA ASP A 183 -11.81 -12.27 -1.04
C ASP A 183 -12.46 -11.34 0.00
N ALA A 184 -11.80 -11.02 1.11
CA ALA A 184 -12.41 -10.31 2.23
C ALA A 184 -13.00 -8.95 1.84
N GLN A 185 -12.26 -8.12 1.13
CA GLN A 185 -12.75 -6.83 0.65
C GLN A 185 -13.78 -7.00 -0.47
N ALA A 186 -13.56 -7.93 -1.39
CA ALA A 186 -14.48 -8.22 -2.48
C ALA A 186 -15.85 -8.68 -1.96
N ARG A 187 -15.87 -9.49 -0.90
CA ARG A 187 -17.08 -9.96 -0.22
C ARG A 187 -17.86 -8.80 0.41
N ARG A 188 -17.18 -7.93 1.12
CA ARG A 188 -17.79 -6.77 1.80
C ARG A 188 -18.29 -5.72 0.82
N LEU A 189 -17.56 -5.48 -0.27
CA LEU A 189 -17.88 -4.48 -1.29
C LEU A 189 -18.67 -5.05 -2.49
N SER A 190 -19.02 -6.35 -2.46
CA SER A 190 -19.73 -7.05 -3.55
C SER A 190 -19.01 -6.96 -4.91
N ILE A 191 -17.68 -7.07 -4.90
CA ILE A 191 -16.86 -7.07 -6.12
C ILE A 191 -16.75 -8.49 -6.65
N ARG A 192 -17.24 -8.73 -7.86
CA ARG A 192 -17.25 -10.05 -8.48
C ARG A 192 -16.62 -10.01 -9.88
N ALA A 193 -16.19 -11.17 -10.33
CA ALA A 193 -15.88 -11.39 -11.74
C ALA A 193 -16.88 -12.37 -12.34
N LYS A 194 -17.13 -12.24 -13.65
CA LYS A 194 -17.96 -13.16 -14.42
C LYS A 194 -17.10 -13.86 -15.47
N GLY A 195 -16.97 -15.18 -15.31
CA GLY A 195 -16.37 -16.09 -16.27
C GLY A 195 -17.41 -17.07 -16.84
N ASP A 196 -16.95 -18.03 -17.62
CA ASP A 196 -17.81 -19.04 -18.27
C ASP A 196 -18.55 -19.93 -17.28
N LYS A 197 -17.96 -20.19 -16.11
CA LYS A 197 -18.55 -21.02 -15.04
C LYS A 197 -19.45 -20.26 -14.07
N GLY A 198 -19.70 -18.97 -14.33
CA GLY A 198 -20.54 -18.13 -13.46
C GLY A 198 -19.79 -16.97 -12.81
N THR A 199 -20.34 -16.41 -11.73
CA THR A 199 -19.74 -15.30 -10.99
C THR A 199 -19.02 -15.79 -9.74
N TYR A 200 -17.89 -15.16 -9.44
CA TYR A 200 -17.08 -15.44 -8.25
C TYR A 200 -16.53 -14.15 -7.65
N LEU A 201 -16.09 -14.19 -6.39
CA LEU A 201 -15.42 -13.07 -5.73
C LEU A 201 -13.97 -12.99 -6.19
N VAL A 202 -13.48 -11.79 -6.51
CA VAL A 202 -12.06 -11.58 -6.86
C VAL A 202 -11.19 -11.58 -5.60
N ALA A 203 -9.91 -11.86 -5.76
CA ALA A 203 -8.91 -11.57 -4.74
C ALA A 203 -8.40 -10.13 -4.90
N THR A 204 -8.10 -9.48 -3.76
CA THR A 204 -7.52 -8.13 -3.71
C THR A 204 -6.18 -8.16 -3.01
N LEU A 205 -5.22 -7.39 -3.56
CA LEU A 205 -3.89 -7.24 -3.02
C LEU A 205 -3.48 -5.77 -3.05
N ASN A 206 -2.67 -5.39 -2.09
CA ASN A 206 -2.04 -4.07 -2.06
C ASN A 206 -0.56 -4.17 -1.69
N ASN A 207 0.21 -3.18 -2.09
CA ASN A 207 1.59 -3.03 -1.68
C ASN A 207 2.05 -1.58 -1.84
N THR A 208 2.88 -1.13 -0.93
CA THR A 208 3.54 0.17 -1.02
C THR A 208 4.74 0.08 -1.95
N VAL A 209 4.77 0.93 -2.98
CA VAL A 209 5.99 1.17 -3.78
C VAL A 209 6.92 2.09 -3.02
N LEU A 210 6.39 3.25 -2.60
CA LEU A 210 7.14 4.28 -1.88
C LEU A 210 6.19 5.08 -0.97
N ALA A 211 6.48 5.11 0.32
CA ALA A 211 5.94 6.09 1.27
C ALA A 211 7.04 7.14 1.54
N THR A 212 6.73 8.42 1.25
CA THR A 212 7.77 9.47 1.15
C THR A 212 8.62 9.65 2.38
N PRO A 213 8.10 9.70 3.63
CA PRO A 213 8.96 9.97 4.78
C PRO A 213 10.03 8.88 4.96
N ARG A 214 9.61 7.64 5.00
CA ARG A 214 10.50 6.49 5.23
C ARG A 214 11.43 6.24 4.04
N GLY A 215 10.90 6.35 2.82
CA GLY A 215 11.72 6.22 1.61
C GLY A 215 12.77 7.33 1.51
N LEU A 216 12.43 8.56 1.88
CA LEU A 216 13.39 9.66 1.91
C LEU A 216 14.47 9.46 2.96
N ILE A 217 14.12 8.99 4.16
CA ILE A 217 15.10 8.64 5.21
C ILE A 217 16.06 7.57 4.68
N ALA A 218 15.54 6.49 4.11
CA ALA A 218 16.34 5.41 3.55
C ALA A 218 17.29 5.92 2.45
N PHE A 219 16.77 6.75 1.54
CA PHE A 219 17.54 7.32 0.44
C PHE A 219 18.66 8.24 0.94
N LEU A 220 18.35 9.20 1.82
CA LEU A 220 19.33 10.15 2.33
C LEU A 220 20.42 9.45 3.15
N GLU A 221 20.05 8.54 4.05
CA GLU A 221 21.01 7.85 4.92
C GLU A 221 21.96 6.91 4.15
N ASN A 222 21.52 6.29 3.06
CA ASN A 222 22.35 5.39 2.26
C ASN A 222 23.20 6.12 1.19
N ASN A 223 22.80 7.33 0.78
CA ASN A 223 23.47 8.08 -0.29
C ASN A 223 24.24 9.32 0.20
N TYR A 224 24.31 9.53 1.52
CA TYR A 224 25.06 10.63 2.12
C TYR A 224 26.56 10.36 2.06
N ARG A 225 27.34 11.36 1.63
CA ARG A 225 28.79 11.29 1.49
C ARG A 225 29.49 12.10 2.60
N PRO A 226 30.77 11.76 2.92
CA PRO A 226 31.53 12.47 3.95
C PRO A 226 31.73 13.97 3.68
N ASP A 227 31.69 14.40 2.41
CA ASP A 227 31.80 15.82 2.01
C ASP A 227 30.49 16.61 2.17
N GLY A 228 29.41 15.95 2.66
CA GLY A 228 28.09 16.53 2.84
C GLY A 228 27.18 16.47 1.60
N SER A 229 27.68 15.93 0.49
CA SER A 229 26.85 15.72 -0.72
C SER A 229 26.00 14.47 -0.63
N ILE A 230 25.01 14.37 -1.50
CA ILE A 230 24.13 13.20 -1.65
C ILE A 230 24.29 12.68 -3.08
N LEU A 231 24.54 11.40 -3.22
CA LEU A 231 24.57 10.75 -4.52
C LEU A 231 23.13 10.59 -5.02
N ILE A 232 22.84 11.12 -6.22
CA ILE A 232 21.54 11.00 -6.90
C ILE A 232 21.72 10.21 -8.19
#